data_b1cc28072921b42976076229a139029b
#
_entry.id   b1cc28072921b42976076229a139029b
#
_cell.length_a   1.000
_cell.length_b   1.000
_cell.length_c   1.000
_cell.angle_alpha   90.00
_cell.angle_beta   90.00
_cell.angle_gamma   90.00
#
_symmetry.space_group_name_H-M   'P 1'
#
loop_
_entity.id
_entity.type
_entity.pdbx_description
1 polymer ?
#
loop_
_entity_poly.entity_id
_entity_poly.type
_entity_poly.pdbx_seq_one_letter_code
_entity_poly.pdbx_strand_id
1 'polypeptide(L)'
;MMKASELVRRHLEVAQKYNTVYMWGCFGAPITEAIIREKAAQYPDWYTAARLKHLRSLIGKNVYGFDCVNLTKGILWGWCGDKSAYYGGARYASNSVPDVSADGMIARCKDVSATGWDK
;
A
#
# COMPACT_ATOMS: atom_id res chain seq x y z
N MET A 1 0.99 6.33 18.49
CA MET A 1 0.16 6.08 17.33
C MET A 1 -0.09 7.36 16.54
N MET A 2 -0.18 7.27 15.22
CA MET A 2 -0.41 8.41 14.35
C MET A 2 -1.82 8.97 14.55
N LYS A 3 -1.94 10.29 14.58
CA LYS A 3 -3.24 10.95 14.68
C LYS A 3 -3.99 10.84 13.36
N ALA A 4 -5.32 10.87 13.41
CA ALA A 4 -6.16 10.77 12.22
C ALA A 4 -5.84 11.88 11.21
N SER A 5 -5.63 13.12 11.68
CA SER A 5 -5.29 14.24 10.81
C SER A 5 -3.95 14.03 10.10
N GLU A 6 -2.98 13.46 10.79
CA GLU A 6 -1.70 13.14 10.19
C GLU A 6 -1.83 12.02 9.15
N LEU A 7 -2.65 11.02 9.44
CA LEU A 7 -2.90 9.92 8.49
C LEU A 7 -3.53 10.45 7.20
N VAL A 8 -4.52 11.33 7.31
CA VAL A 8 -5.13 11.97 6.13
C VAL A 8 -4.10 12.77 5.34
N ARG A 9 -3.27 13.55 6.04
CA ARG A 9 -2.22 14.33 5.39
C ARG A 9 -1.25 13.43 4.63
N ARG A 10 -0.86 12.29 5.22
CA ARG A 10 0.05 11.35 4.57
C ARG A 10 -0.57 10.71 3.34
N HIS A 11 -1.87 10.38 3.38
CA HIS A 11 -2.57 9.87 2.19
C HIS A 11 -2.56 10.89 1.06
N LEU A 12 -2.84 12.16 1.37
CA LEU A 12 -2.83 13.23 0.38
C LEU A 12 -1.42 13.43 -0.18
N GLU A 13 -0.40 13.35 0.67
CA GLU A 13 0.98 13.45 0.24
C GLU A 13 1.33 12.37 -0.77
N VAL A 14 0.94 11.12 -0.50
CA VAL A 14 1.18 10.01 -1.42
C VAL A 14 0.49 10.27 -2.76
N ALA A 15 -0.77 10.70 -2.72
CA ALA A 15 -1.55 10.95 -3.93
C ALA A 15 -0.96 12.09 -4.77
N GLN A 16 -0.40 13.12 -4.13
CA GLN A 16 0.04 14.33 -4.81
C GLN A 16 1.51 14.29 -5.23
N LYS A 17 2.37 13.63 -4.43
CA LYS A 17 3.81 13.70 -4.62
C LYS A 17 4.42 12.44 -5.25
N TYR A 18 3.71 11.33 -5.22
CA TYR A 18 4.25 10.06 -5.68
C TYR A 18 3.39 9.47 -6.79
N ASN A 19 4.02 8.74 -7.69
CA ASN A 19 3.32 7.95 -8.70
C ASN A 19 3.02 6.59 -8.13
N THR A 20 1.76 6.16 -8.17
CA THR A 20 1.35 4.88 -7.60
C THR A 20 0.55 4.08 -8.61
N VAL A 21 0.53 2.77 -8.42
CA VAL A 21 -0.27 1.85 -9.22
C VAL A 21 -0.85 0.78 -8.30
N TYR A 22 -2.03 0.28 -8.65
CA TYR A 22 -2.64 -0.79 -7.88
C TYR A 22 -1.88 -2.09 -8.10
N MET A 23 -1.44 -2.71 -6.99
CA MET A 23 -0.79 -4.02 -7.01
C MET A 23 -1.28 -4.82 -5.82
N TRP A 24 -1.99 -5.89 -6.08
CA TRP A 24 -2.53 -6.75 -5.02
C TRP A 24 -1.40 -7.26 -4.12
N GLY A 25 -1.56 -7.06 -2.82
CA GLY A 25 -0.62 -7.49 -1.80
C GLY A 25 0.54 -6.54 -1.53
N CYS A 26 0.65 -5.42 -2.24
CA CYS A 26 1.74 -4.46 -2.04
C CYS A 26 1.33 -3.31 -1.13
N PHE A 27 2.28 -2.85 -0.34
CA PHE A 27 2.08 -1.74 0.60
C PHE A 27 3.18 -0.69 0.46
N GLY A 28 3.54 -0.37 -0.79
CA GLY A 28 4.47 0.71 -1.10
C GLY A 28 5.76 0.28 -1.76
N ALA A 29 5.82 -0.93 -2.30
CA ALA A 29 7.04 -1.40 -2.96
C ALA A 29 7.31 -0.60 -4.23
N PRO A 30 8.55 -0.13 -4.44
CA PRO A 30 8.94 0.34 -5.76
C PRO A 30 8.80 -0.81 -6.76
N ILE A 31 8.35 -0.51 -7.97
CA ILE A 31 8.11 -1.54 -8.97
C ILE A 31 9.44 -2.11 -9.46
N THR A 32 9.68 -3.39 -9.17
CA THR A 32 10.85 -4.13 -9.64
C THR A 32 10.40 -5.50 -10.15
N GLU A 33 11.25 -6.14 -10.93
CA GLU A 33 10.96 -7.50 -11.39
C GLU A 33 10.82 -8.46 -10.20
N ALA A 34 11.62 -8.27 -9.15
CA ALA A 34 11.55 -9.11 -7.96
C ALA A 34 10.19 -9.05 -7.27
N ILE A 35 9.65 -7.84 -7.06
CA ILE A 35 8.35 -7.70 -6.40
C ILE A 35 7.21 -8.22 -7.28
N ILE A 36 7.30 -8.02 -8.60
CA ILE A 36 6.30 -8.52 -9.54
C ILE A 36 6.26 -10.04 -9.45
N ARG A 37 7.41 -10.71 -9.49
CA ARG A 37 7.48 -12.17 -9.42
C ARG A 37 6.98 -12.72 -8.08
N GLU A 38 7.35 -12.06 -6.99
CA GLU A 38 6.91 -12.48 -5.65
C GLU A 38 5.40 -12.42 -5.54
N LYS A 39 4.80 -11.31 -5.93
CA LYS A 39 3.35 -11.13 -5.78
C LYS A 39 2.56 -11.96 -6.78
N ALA A 40 3.08 -12.17 -7.98
CA ALA A 40 2.45 -13.04 -8.97
C ALA A 40 2.41 -14.48 -8.47
N ALA A 41 3.45 -14.93 -7.77
CA ALA A 41 3.47 -16.27 -7.18
C ALA A 41 2.48 -16.42 -6.03
N GLN A 42 2.29 -15.35 -5.24
CA GLN A 42 1.35 -15.35 -4.11
C GLN A 42 -0.11 -15.21 -4.56
N TYR A 43 -0.36 -14.43 -5.60
CA TYR A 43 -1.71 -14.08 -6.04
C TYR A 43 -1.87 -14.27 -7.56
N PRO A 44 -1.70 -15.50 -8.07
CA PRO A 44 -1.67 -15.71 -9.52
C PRO A 44 -2.95 -15.30 -10.24
N ASP A 45 -4.09 -15.37 -9.57
CA ASP A 45 -5.37 -15.03 -10.20
C ASP A 45 -5.47 -13.54 -10.54
N TRP A 46 -4.87 -12.68 -9.71
CA TRP A 46 -4.89 -11.25 -9.98
C TRP A 46 -3.84 -10.84 -11.01
N TYR A 47 -2.67 -11.50 -11.00
CA TYR A 47 -1.56 -11.13 -11.87
C TYR A 47 -1.68 -11.81 -13.23
N THR A 48 -2.67 -11.37 -14.02
CA THR A 48 -2.87 -11.85 -15.38
C THR A 48 -1.74 -11.39 -16.30
N ALA A 49 -1.67 -11.96 -17.50
CA ALA A 49 -0.63 -11.59 -18.48
C ALA A 49 -0.69 -10.09 -18.81
N ALA A 50 -1.88 -9.54 -18.95
CA ALA A 50 -2.06 -8.12 -19.25
C ALA A 50 -1.55 -7.24 -18.10
N ARG A 51 -1.86 -7.61 -16.86
CA ARG A 51 -1.39 -6.87 -15.68
C ARG A 51 0.11 -6.95 -15.52
N LEU A 52 0.68 -8.13 -15.72
CA LEU A 52 2.14 -8.31 -15.66
C LEU A 52 2.85 -7.44 -16.69
N LYS A 53 2.32 -7.40 -17.92
CA LYS A 53 2.91 -6.57 -18.98
C LYS A 53 2.88 -5.09 -18.58
N HIS A 54 1.75 -4.62 -18.05
CA HIS A 54 1.61 -3.22 -17.63
C HIS A 54 2.60 -2.91 -16.49
N LEU A 55 2.66 -3.75 -15.48
CA LEU A 55 3.55 -3.52 -14.32
C LEU A 55 5.02 -3.52 -14.75
N ARG A 56 5.42 -4.43 -15.64
CA ARG A 56 6.80 -4.45 -16.13
C ARG A 56 7.16 -3.19 -16.91
N SER A 57 6.18 -2.57 -17.56
CA SER A 57 6.43 -1.30 -18.26
C SER A 57 6.71 -0.15 -17.30
N LEU A 58 6.38 -0.30 -16.02
CA LEU A 58 6.59 0.74 -15.00
C LEU A 58 7.92 0.59 -14.25
N ILE A 59 8.66 -0.48 -14.48
CA ILE A 59 9.96 -0.69 -13.81
C ILE A 59 10.90 0.46 -14.18
N GLY A 60 11.52 1.06 -13.17
CA GLY A 60 12.46 2.18 -13.35
C GLY A 60 11.80 3.54 -13.52
N LYS A 61 10.48 3.64 -13.41
CA LYS A 61 9.76 4.91 -13.61
C LYS A 61 9.34 5.58 -12.31
N ASN A 62 9.92 5.18 -11.18
CA ASN A 62 9.61 5.75 -9.87
C ASN A 62 8.13 5.60 -9.49
N VAL A 63 7.57 4.42 -9.74
CA VAL A 63 6.19 4.10 -9.39
C VAL A 63 6.19 3.12 -8.22
N TYR A 64 5.25 3.30 -7.28
CA TYR A 64 5.12 2.44 -6.10
C TYR A 64 3.80 1.67 -6.18
N GLY A 65 3.81 0.41 -5.75
CA GLY A 65 2.63 -0.44 -5.77
C GLY A 65 1.93 -0.46 -4.42
N PHE A 66 0.62 -0.27 -4.44
CA PHE A 66 -0.24 -0.37 -3.26
C PHE A 66 -1.54 -1.07 -3.64
N ASP A 67 -2.13 -1.83 -2.71
CA ASP A 67 -3.53 -2.19 -2.86
C ASP A 67 -4.37 -1.36 -1.88
N CYS A 68 -5.69 -1.61 -1.83
CA CYS A 68 -6.63 -0.69 -1.19
C CYS A 68 -6.30 -0.41 0.29
N VAL A 69 -6.36 -1.42 1.17
CA VAL A 69 -6.10 -1.21 2.61
C VAL A 69 -4.61 -1.07 2.88
N ASN A 70 -3.76 -1.59 2.00
CA ASN A 70 -2.31 -1.55 2.18
C ASN A 70 -1.72 -0.16 1.98
N LEU A 71 -2.43 0.76 1.34
CA LEU A 71 -2.01 2.16 1.35
C LEU A 71 -2.01 2.69 2.78
N THR A 72 -3.08 2.47 3.51
CA THR A 72 -3.19 2.87 4.91
C THR A 72 -2.19 2.12 5.78
N LYS A 73 -2.11 0.81 5.64
CA LYS A 73 -1.15 0.01 6.42
C LYS A 73 0.28 0.40 6.12
N GLY A 74 0.62 0.61 4.86
CA GLY A 74 1.96 1.03 4.48
C GLY A 74 2.36 2.34 5.14
N ILE A 75 1.48 3.32 5.15
CA ILE A 75 1.73 4.59 5.81
C ILE A 75 1.92 4.38 7.32
N LEU A 76 1.04 3.60 7.96
CA LEU A 76 1.15 3.31 9.38
C LEU A 76 2.40 2.51 9.72
N TRP A 77 2.91 1.72 8.79
CA TRP A 77 4.13 0.94 8.95
C TRP A 77 5.40 1.74 8.62
N GLY A 78 5.27 3.04 8.36
CA GLY A 78 6.41 3.91 8.17
C GLY A 78 6.86 4.12 6.74
N TRP A 79 6.01 3.86 5.77
CA TRP A 79 6.36 4.09 4.36
C TRP A 79 6.80 5.53 4.13
N CYS A 80 7.91 5.72 3.43
CA CYS A 80 8.47 7.05 3.19
C CYS A 80 8.93 7.27 1.74
N GLY A 81 8.57 6.37 0.83
CA GLY A 81 8.94 6.50 -0.57
C GLY A 81 10.41 6.21 -0.85
N ASP A 82 11.05 5.39 -0.01
CA ASP A 82 12.46 5.05 -0.17
C ASP A 82 12.63 4.08 -1.34
N LYS A 83 13.21 4.55 -2.42
CA LYS A 83 13.41 3.78 -3.65
C LYS A 83 14.39 2.62 -3.46
N SER A 84 15.26 2.70 -2.46
CA SER A 84 16.25 1.66 -2.20
C SER A 84 15.72 0.54 -1.32
N ALA A 85 14.56 0.74 -0.70
CA ALA A 85 13.95 -0.25 0.19
C ALA A 85 12.91 -1.06 -0.57
N TYR A 86 12.84 -2.36 -0.30
CA TYR A 86 11.95 -3.28 -1.00
C TYR A 86 10.48 -2.87 -0.92
N TYR A 87 10.07 -2.31 0.22
CA TYR A 87 8.70 -1.82 0.43
C TYR A 87 8.66 -0.32 0.75
N GLY A 88 9.53 0.45 0.11
CA GLY A 88 9.49 1.91 0.22
C GLY A 88 9.75 2.45 1.63
N GLY A 89 10.32 1.65 2.52
CA GLY A 89 10.57 2.01 3.91
C GLY A 89 9.52 1.49 4.90
N ALA A 90 8.41 0.96 4.41
CA ALA A 90 7.39 0.35 5.29
C ALA A 90 7.94 -0.93 5.92
N ARG A 91 7.68 -1.11 7.20
CA ARG A 91 8.11 -2.30 7.95
C ARG A 91 6.88 -3.11 8.32
N TYR A 92 6.75 -4.26 7.71
CA TYR A 92 5.58 -5.13 7.82
C TYR A 92 5.18 -5.34 9.27
N ALA A 93 3.89 -5.12 9.56
CA ALA A 93 3.27 -5.33 10.87
C ALA A 93 3.95 -4.56 12.01
N SER A 94 4.63 -3.45 11.70
CA SER A 94 5.28 -2.62 12.72
C SER A 94 4.31 -1.61 13.34
N ASN A 95 4.78 -0.87 14.35
CA ASN A 95 4.04 0.21 15.02
C ASN A 95 2.71 -0.26 15.62
N SER A 96 2.64 -1.51 16.07
CA SER A 96 1.44 -2.11 16.66
C SER A 96 0.25 -2.18 15.69
N VAL A 97 0.50 -2.12 14.40
CA VAL A 97 -0.54 -2.23 13.37
C VAL A 97 -0.41 -3.61 12.72
N PRO A 98 -1.33 -4.54 13.00
CA PRO A 98 -1.26 -5.88 12.40
C PRO A 98 -1.69 -5.88 10.95
N ASP A 99 -1.27 -6.92 10.23
CA ASP A 99 -1.70 -7.11 8.85
C ASP A 99 -3.13 -7.67 8.85
N VAL A 100 -4.09 -6.80 8.56
CA VAL A 100 -5.51 -7.15 8.52
C VAL A 100 -6.12 -6.74 7.20
N SER A 101 -7.22 -7.38 6.83
CA SER A 101 -8.01 -6.99 5.67
C SER A 101 -8.71 -5.66 5.92
N ALA A 102 -9.37 -5.12 4.89
CA ALA A 102 -10.16 -3.89 5.04
C ALA A 102 -11.24 -4.05 6.13
N ASP A 103 -11.95 -5.18 6.15
CA ASP A 103 -12.94 -5.45 7.19
C ASP A 103 -12.30 -5.54 8.57
N GLY A 104 -11.15 -6.20 8.67
CA GLY A 104 -10.41 -6.29 9.93
C GLY A 104 -9.93 -4.94 10.41
N MET A 105 -9.55 -4.04 9.52
CA MET A 105 -9.12 -2.69 9.87
C MET A 105 -10.29 -1.89 10.45
N ILE A 106 -11.47 -2.00 9.84
CA ILE A 106 -12.69 -1.35 10.34
C ILE A 106 -13.02 -1.87 11.74
N ALA A 107 -12.93 -3.18 11.96
CA ALA A 107 -13.24 -3.78 13.25
C ALA A 107 -12.32 -3.29 14.38
N ARG A 108 -11.14 -2.75 14.04
CA ARG A 108 -10.18 -2.25 15.03
C ARG A 108 -10.29 -0.76 15.28
N CYS A 109 -11.13 -0.05 14.52
CA CYS A 109 -11.34 1.37 14.73
C CYS A 109 -12.27 1.61 15.91
N LYS A 110 -12.02 2.65 16.69
CA LYS A 110 -12.85 2.98 17.86
C LYS A 110 -14.16 3.63 17.47
N ASP A 111 -14.12 4.50 16.50
CA ASP A 111 -15.28 5.29 16.07
C ASP A 111 -15.60 4.93 14.63
N VAL A 112 -16.49 3.93 14.47
CA VAL A 112 -16.91 3.49 13.15
C VAL A 112 -18.31 4.00 12.89
N SER A 113 -18.51 4.66 11.75
CA SER A 113 -19.81 5.15 11.32
C SER A 113 -20.34 4.32 10.17
N ALA A 114 -21.59 3.91 10.25
CA ALA A 114 -22.24 3.21 9.14
C ALA A 114 -22.50 4.13 7.95
N THR A 115 -22.52 5.43 8.16
CA THR A 115 -22.64 6.42 7.06
C THR A 115 -21.31 6.72 6.40
N GLY A 116 -20.23 6.44 7.08
CA GLY A 116 -18.89 6.55 6.54
C GLY A 116 -18.29 7.94 6.47
N TRP A 117 -19.05 8.98 6.71
CA TRP A 117 -18.58 10.36 6.56
C TRP A 117 -18.78 11.24 7.76
N ASP A 118 -18.98 10.67 8.90
CA ASP A 118 -18.98 11.43 10.15
C ASP A 118 -17.54 11.74 10.52
N LYS A 119 -17.29 12.94 10.91
CA LYS A 119 -15.93 13.37 11.21
C LYS A 119 -15.40 12.85 12.48
#